data_93335428fb71d8626d9a6b415601be9f
#
_entry.id   93335428fb71d8626d9a6b415601be9f
#
_cell.length_a   1.000
_cell.length_b   1.000
_cell.length_c   1.000
_cell.angle_alpha   90.00
_cell.angle_beta   90.00
_cell.angle_gamma   90.00
#
_symmetry.space_group_name_H-M   'P 1'
#
loop_
_entity.id
_entity.type
_entity.pdbx_description
1 polymer ?
#
loop_
_entity_poly.entity_id
_entity_poly.type
_entity_poly.pdbx_seq_one_letter_code
_entity_poly.pdbx_strand_id
1 'polypeptide(L)'
;MSDYTVTRIEEIDEIDDGREPFRPVRHHLGITSFGVNSWTARQAGDRIINEHDEDEPGGHEELYVVVSGRARFELGGESVDAPAGTLVYVKPKIKRTAFAEEPNTTLLAVGGAPGEAYEAGGWELWAPLNPLFRAGKYDEAADRGRELVDANPEYPGLLYNVACAESLAGRKDDAIEHLRRSLELSPRFREMAKKDSDFDSIRDERGFKELVG
;
A
#
# COMPACT_ATOMS: atom_id res chain seq x y z
N MET A 1 27.79 -13.46 -5.75
CA MET A 1 26.84 -12.33 -5.71
C MET A 1 27.47 -11.26 -4.87
N SER A 2 27.27 -9.99 -5.18
CA SER A 2 27.79 -8.89 -4.37
C SER A 2 27.04 -8.85 -3.03
N ASP A 3 27.77 -8.58 -1.93
CA ASP A 3 27.16 -8.44 -0.60
C ASP A 3 26.52 -7.06 -0.38
N TYR A 4 26.45 -6.24 -1.42
CA TYR A 4 25.84 -4.92 -1.39
C TYR A 4 25.17 -4.57 -2.74
N THR A 5 24.20 -3.68 -2.68
CA THR A 5 23.52 -3.07 -3.84
C THR A 5 23.63 -1.54 -3.74
N VAL A 6 23.89 -0.88 -4.86
CA VAL A 6 23.89 0.58 -4.99
C VAL A 6 22.86 0.94 -6.06
N THR A 7 21.94 1.82 -5.73
CA THR A 7 20.91 2.34 -6.65
C THR A 7 20.57 3.78 -6.26
N ARG A 8 19.86 4.48 -7.14
CA ARG A 8 19.32 5.82 -6.90
C ARG A 8 17.79 5.72 -6.83
N ILE A 9 17.15 6.62 -6.09
CA ILE A 9 15.68 6.64 -5.96
C ILE A 9 15.00 6.69 -7.33
N GLU A 10 15.50 7.52 -8.25
CA GLU A 10 14.97 7.69 -9.59
C GLU A 10 15.14 6.47 -10.51
N GLU A 11 16.01 5.52 -10.18
CA GLU A 11 16.22 4.27 -10.91
C GLU A 11 15.25 3.16 -10.50
N ILE A 12 14.52 3.35 -9.40
CA ILE A 12 13.50 2.40 -8.93
C ILE A 12 12.20 2.69 -9.66
N ASP A 13 11.59 1.67 -10.24
CA ASP A 13 10.31 1.80 -10.95
C ASP A 13 9.21 2.33 -10.01
N GLU A 14 8.51 3.35 -10.48
CA GLU A 14 7.39 3.94 -9.78
C GLU A 14 6.15 3.06 -9.93
N ILE A 15 5.47 2.80 -8.83
CA ILE A 15 4.19 2.10 -8.80
C ILE A 15 3.09 3.13 -8.56
N ASP A 16 2.10 3.14 -9.46
CA ASP A 16 0.87 3.91 -9.31
C ASP A 16 -0.26 2.93 -9.01
N ASP A 17 -0.78 2.96 -7.79
CA ASP A 17 -1.88 2.14 -7.31
C ASP A 17 -3.22 2.89 -7.29
N GLY A 18 -3.27 4.07 -7.92
CA GLY A 18 -4.45 4.93 -7.96
C GLY A 18 -4.48 5.98 -6.85
N ARG A 19 -3.49 5.96 -5.96
CA ARG A 19 -3.28 6.97 -4.91
C ARG A 19 -2.06 7.81 -5.24
N GLU A 20 -1.19 8.04 -4.26
CA GLU A 20 0.08 8.73 -4.45
C GLU A 20 1.12 7.76 -5.03
N PRO A 21 1.61 7.95 -6.28
CA PRO A 21 2.62 7.07 -6.86
C PRO A 21 3.88 7.00 -6.00
N PHE A 22 4.40 5.79 -5.80
CA PHE A 22 5.53 5.55 -4.92
C PHE A 22 6.56 4.61 -5.53
N ARG A 23 7.79 4.64 -5.00
CA ARG A 23 8.85 3.71 -5.34
C ARG A 23 9.05 2.72 -4.20
N PRO A 24 8.87 1.41 -4.44
CA PRO A 24 8.94 0.36 -3.43
C PRO A 24 10.41 0.02 -3.11
N VAL A 25 11.10 0.89 -2.40
CA VAL A 25 12.54 0.78 -2.09
C VAL A 25 12.85 -0.53 -1.37
N ARG A 26 12.06 -0.88 -0.36
CA ARG A 26 12.21 -2.14 0.38
C ARG A 26 12.18 -3.35 -0.55
N HIS A 27 11.18 -3.41 -1.42
CA HIS A 27 11.00 -4.53 -2.34
C HIS A 27 12.15 -4.60 -3.35
N HIS A 28 12.53 -3.46 -3.94
CA HIS A 28 13.62 -3.37 -4.91
C HIS A 28 14.97 -3.86 -4.35
N LEU A 29 15.25 -3.53 -3.09
CA LEU A 29 16.51 -3.90 -2.41
C LEU A 29 16.45 -5.22 -1.65
N GLY A 30 15.26 -5.84 -1.49
CA GLY A 30 15.08 -7.07 -0.72
C GLY A 30 15.27 -6.87 0.79
N ILE A 31 14.94 -5.69 1.33
CA ILE A 31 15.06 -5.38 2.76
C ILE A 31 13.98 -6.15 3.52
N THR A 32 14.34 -6.80 4.63
CA THR A 32 13.43 -7.62 5.44
C THR A 32 13.25 -7.11 6.88
N SER A 33 14.04 -6.11 7.29
CA SER A 33 14.10 -5.68 8.70
C SER A 33 13.31 -4.42 9.00
N PHE A 34 12.89 -3.66 7.99
CA PHE A 34 12.09 -2.43 8.11
C PHE A 34 11.40 -2.10 6.79
N GLY A 35 10.28 -1.38 6.88
CA GLY A 35 9.61 -0.79 5.73
C GLY A 35 10.36 0.44 5.24
N VAL A 36 10.52 0.60 3.93
CA VAL A 36 11.04 1.83 3.34
C VAL A 36 10.51 2.01 1.92
N ASN A 37 9.92 3.18 1.67
CA ASN A 37 9.40 3.59 0.38
C ASN A 37 9.71 5.06 0.13
N SER A 38 9.62 5.48 -1.13
CA SER A 38 9.87 6.87 -1.53
C SER A 38 8.74 7.40 -2.40
N TRP A 39 8.40 8.66 -2.23
CA TRP A 39 7.43 9.40 -3.03
C TRP A 39 8.10 10.64 -3.60
N THR A 40 7.82 10.96 -4.86
CA THR A 40 8.30 12.18 -5.51
C THR A 40 7.12 12.90 -6.16
N ALA A 41 6.84 14.11 -5.70
CA ALA A 41 5.83 14.98 -6.29
C ALA A 41 6.24 15.45 -7.68
N ARG A 42 5.29 15.62 -8.59
CA ARG A 42 5.52 16.17 -9.93
C ARG A 42 5.43 17.69 -9.93
N GLN A 43 4.55 18.24 -9.10
CA GLN A 43 4.32 19.67 -8.98
C GLN A 43 4.04 20.11 -7.54
N ALA A 44 4.15 21.41 -7.30
CA ALA A 44 3.70 22.00 -6.04
C ALA A 44 2.19 21.79 -5.85
N GLY A 45 1.77 21.50 -4.62
CA GLY A 45 0.39 21.17 -4.26
C GLY A 45 0.04 19.69 -4.35
N ASP A 46 0.86 18.85 -4.98
CA ASP A 46 0.64 17.40 -4.98
C ASP A 46 0.66 16.87 -3.54
N ARG A 47 -0.30 16.00 -3.23
CA ARG A 47 -0.23 15.21 -2.01
C ARG A 47 0.82 14.12 -2.20
N ILE A 48 1.73 13.98 -1.23
CA ILE A 48 2.84 13.02 -1.29
C ILE A 48 2.57 11.85 -0.36
N ILE A 49 1.99 12.11 0.81
CA ILE A 49 1.57 11.11 1.78
C ILE A 49 0.06 11.20 1.94
N ASN A 50 -0.65 10.12 1.66
CA ASN A 50 -2.08 10.03 1.90
C ASN A 50 -2.40 10.21 3.39
N GLU A 51 -3.60 10.70 3.71
CA GLU A 51 -4.03 10.86 5.09
C GLU A 51 -4.28 9.50 5.75
N HIS A 52 -3.58 9.22 6.86
CA HIS A 52 -3.75 8.01 7.66
C HIS A 52 -3.25 8.23 9.09
N ASP A 53 -3.44 7.27 9.98
CA ASP A 53 -3.10 7.39 11.41
C ASP A 53 -2.41 6.17 12.03
N GLU A 54 -2.30 5.05 11.32
CA GLU A 54 -1.70 3.82 11.85
C GLU A 54 -2.34 3.36 13.19
N ASP A 55 -3.66 3.54 13.34
CA ASP A 55 -4.39 3.20 14.58
C ASP A 55 -4.72 1.70 14.72
N GLU A 56 -4.32 0.88 13.77
CA GLU A 56 -4.56 -0.56 13.79
C GLU A 56 -3.57 -1.30 14.70
N PRO A 57 -3.94 -2.51 15.21
CA PRO A 57 -2.99 -3.36 15.89
C PRO A 57 -1.75 -3.62 15.03
N GLY A 58 -0.55 -3.34 15.57
CA GLY A 58 0.70 -3.40 14.80
C GLY A 58 1.00 -2.13 14.01
N GLY A 59 0.29 -1.02 14.26
CA GLY A 59 0.52 0.26 13.60
C GLY A 59 1.96 0.73 13.70
N HIS A 60 2.46 1.30 12.60
CA HIS A 60 3.87 1.66 12.47
C HIS A 60 4.18 3.01 13.12
N GLU A 61 5.33 3.11 13.75
CA GLU A 61 6.03 4.38 13.88
C GLU A 61 6.77 4.67 12.58
N GLU A 62 6.79 5.92 12.16
CA GLU A 62 7.36 6.30 10.87
C GLU A 62 8.31 7.48 10.99
N LEU A 63 9.44 7.37 10.30
CA LEU A 63 10.39 8.45 10.08
C LEU A 63 10.32 8.88 8.61
N TYR A 64 9.87 10.11 8.38
CA TYR A 64 9.92 10.74 7.08
C TYR A 64 11.19 11.58 6.96
N VAL A 65 11.87 11.47 5.83
CA VAL A 65 13.05 12.27 5.48
C VAL A 65 12.72 13.06 4.23
N VAL A 66 12.78 14.37 4.30
CA VAL A 66 12.68 15.23 3.10
C VAL A 66 14.02 15.20 2.38
N VAL A 67 14.11 14.42 1.30
CA VAL A 67 15.36 14.21 0.53
C VAL A 67 15.67 15.41 -0.35
N SER A 68 14.63 15.98 -1.00
CA SER A 68 14.74 17.17 -1.86
C SER A 68 13.47 18.00 -1.84
N GLY A 69 13.57 19.26 -2.23
CA GLY A 69 12.43 20.18 -2.29
C GLY A 69 11.96 20.62 -0.91
N ARG A 70 10.67 20.86 -0.78
CA ARG A 70 10.00 21.34 0.45
C ARG A 70 8.64 20.68 0.58
N ALA A 71 8.37 20.08 1.73
CA ALA A 71 7.08 19.50 2.07
C ALA A 71 6.40 20.31 3.18
N ARG A 72 5.07 20.23 3.23
CA ARG A 72 4.24 20.68 4.33
C ARG A 72 3.51 19.47 4.88
N PHE A 73 3.78 19.14 6.13
CA PHE A 73 3.07 18.08 6.84
C PHE A 73 1.88 18.65 7.61
N GLU A 74 0.83 17.86 7.73
CA GLU A 74 -0.27 18.06 8.66
C GLU A 74 -0.27 16.90 9.66
N LEU A 75 0.03 17.19 10.93
CA LEU A 75 0.29 16.21 11.98
C LEU A 75 -0.63 16.48 13.17
N GLY A 76 -1.65 15.62 13.39
CA GLY A 76 -2.59 15.79 14.49
C GLY A 76 -3.35 17.12 14.46
N GLY A 77 -3.49 17.74 13.28
CA GLY A 77 -4.14 19.05 13.09
C GLY A 77 -3.18 20.25 13.09
N GLU A 78 -1.88 20.04 13.30
CA GLU A 78 -0.85 21.09 13.21
C GLU A 78 -0.14 21.04 11.86
N SER A 79 0.16 22.20 11.28
CA SER A 79 0.92 22.33 10.04
C SER A 79 2.40 22.54 10.34
N VAL A 80 3.25 21.72 9.71
CA VAL A 80 4.70 21.73 9.88
C VAL A 80 5.38 21.92 8.52
N ASP A 81 6.18 22.99 8.41
CA ASP A 81 7.02 23.26 7.24
C ASP A 81 8.30 22.43 7.31
N ALA A 82 8.63 21.74 6.21
CA ALA A 82 9.71 20.76 6.16
C ALA A 82 10.53 20.88 4.87
N PRO A 83 11.56 21.76 4.84
CA PRO A 83 12.50 21.80 3.72
C PRO A 83 13.40 20.56 3.69
N ALA A 84 14.13 20.37 2.56
CA ALA A 84 15.10 19.28 2.39
C ALA A 84 16.05 19.18 3.60
N GLY A 85 16.31 17.95 4.05
CA GLY A 85 17.08 17.62 5.25
C GLY A 85 16.26 17.58 6.54
N THR A 86 14.95 17.89 6.50
CA THR A 86 14.07 17.76 7.67
C THR A 86 13.74 16.29 7.93
N LEU A 87 13.76 15.91 9.21
CA LEU A 87 13.34 14.62 9.73
C LEU A 87 12.02 14.79 10.49
N VAL A 88 10.98 14.08 10.11
CA VAL A 88 9.66 14.10 10.75
C VAL A 88 9.36 12.71 11.29
N TYR A 89 9.41 12.54 12.61
CA TYR A 89 9.06 11.28 13.27
C TYR A 89 7.62 11.34 13.77
N VAL A 90 6.83 10.33 13.42
CA VAL A 90 5.41 10.25 13.77
C VAL A 90 5.13 8.92 14.47
N LYS A 91 4.57 8.99 15.67
CA LYS A 91 4.11 7.82 16.42
C LYS A 91 2.83 7.24 15.82
N PRO A 92 2.53 5.95 16.06
CA PRO A 92 1.22 5.39 15.77
C PRO A 92 0.09 6.24 16.34
N LYS A 93 -1.10 6.22 15.72
CA LYS A 93 -2.32 6.95 16.08
C LYS A 93 -2.28 8.47 15.87
N ILE A 94 -1.16 9.02 15.46
CA ILE A 94 -1.11 10.42 15.06
C ILE A 94 -1.50 10.52 13.59
N LYS A 95 -2.61 11.20 13.32
CA LYS A 95 -3.07 11.45 11.95
C LYS A 95 -2.05 12.30 11.19
N ARG A 96 -1.65 11.85 10.00
CA ARG A 96 -0.65 12.53 9.18
C ARG A 96 -1.02 12.54 7.71
N THR A 97 -0.60 13.58 7.04
CA THR A 97 -0.55 13.72 5.58
C THR A 97 0.58 14.68 5.21
N ALA A 98 1.03 14.66 3.96
CA ALA A 98 2.04 15.61 3.47
C ALA A 98 1.76 16.06 2.04
N PHE A 99 2.07 17.32 1.77
CA PHE A 99 1.95 17.96 0.47
C PHE A 99 3.29 18.55 0.03
N ALA A 100 3.56 18.55 -1.26
CA ALA A 100 4.71 19.22 -1.84
C ALA A 100 4.46 20.73 -1.89
N GLU A 101 5.39 21.53 -1.40
CA GLU A 101 5.40 22.98 -1.60
C GLU A 101 6.23 23.40 -2.83
N GLU A 102 7.05 22.49 -3.33
CA GLU A 102 7.90 22.67 -4.52
C GLU A 102 7.78 21.46 -5.46
N PRO A 103 7.94 21.64 -6.79
CA PRO A 103 8.02 20.52 -7.74
C PRO A 103 9.22 19.61 -7.40
N ASN A 104 9.09 18.32 -7.71
CA ASN A 104 10.12 17.30 -7.44
C ASN A 104 10.52 17.15 -5.96
N THR A 105 9.65 17.59 -5.04
CA THR A 105 9.81 17.29 -3.61
C THR A 105 9.77 15.78 -3.42
N THR A 106 10.83 15.26 -2.79
CA THR A 106 10.99 13.81 -2.57
C THR A 106 11.04 13.51 -1.08
N LEU A 107 10.18 12.59 -0.64
CA LEU A 107 10.18 12.00 0.69
C LEU A 107 10.66 10.55 0.65
N LEU A 108 11.41 10.16 1.67
CA LEU A 108 11.67 8.78 2.04
C LEU A 108 10.97 8.50 3.36
N ALA A 109 10.11 7.49 3.42
CA ALA A 109 9.51 7.03 4.67
C ALA A 109 10.14 5.70 5.08
N VAL A 110 10.52 5.61 6.36
CA VAL A 110 11.03 4.39 7.00
C VAL A 110 10.14 4.10 8.20
N GLY A 111 9.61 2.88 8.29
CA GLY A 111 8.71 2.56 9.38
C GLY A 111 8.72 1.08 9.77
N GLY A 112 8.11 0.81 10.93
CA GLY A 112 7.90 -0.52 11.46
C GLY A 112 7.11 -0.48 12.77
N ALA A 113 6.60 -1.64 13.19
CA ALA A 113 5.89 -1.75 14.45
C ALA A 113 6.86 -1.59 15.63
N PRO A 114 6.54 -0.74 16.65
CA PRO A 114 7.43 -0.51 17.77
C PRO A 114 7.77 -1.79 18.54
N GLY A 115 9.07 -2.12 18.60
CA GLY A 115 9.56 -3.26 19.38
C GLY A 115 9.37 -4.63 18.71
N GLU A 116 8.90 -4.68 17.48
CA GLU A 116 8.65 -5.91 16.73
C GLU A 116 9.53 -6.00 15.48
N ALA A 117 9.69 -7.20 14.94
CA ALA A 117 10.29 -7.37 13.62
C ALA A 117 9.33 -6.84 12.55
N TYR A 118 9.87 -6.19 11.52
CA TYR A 118 9.05 -5.67 10.44
C TYR A 118 8.35 -6.80 9.68
N GLU A 119 7.04 -6.66 9.50
CA GLU A 119 6.23 -7.49 8.62
C GLU A 119 5.61 -6.64 7.51
N ALA A 120 5.81 -7.04 6.25
CA ALA A 120 5.27 -6.31 5.11
C ALA A 120 3.74 -6.40 5.10
N GLY A 121 3.07 -5.27 4.98
CA GLY A 121 1.60 -5.25 4.84
C GLY A 121 1.12 -5.86 3.52
N GLY A 122 -0.14 -6.32 3.48
CA GLY A 122 -0.72 -6.95 2.29
C GLY A 122 -0.66 -6.07 1.05
N TRP A 123 -0.81 -4.74 1.19
CA TRP A 123 -0.69 -3.79 0.09
C TRP A 123 0.73 -3.73 -0.50
N GLU A 124 1.75 -3.86 0.35
CA GLU A 124 3.15 -3.84 -0.07
C GLU A 124 3.54 -5.16 -0.77
N LEU A 125 3.04 -6.29 -0.26
CA LEU A 125 3.20 -7.58 -0.92
C LEU A 125 2.52 -7.60 -2.29
N TRP A 126 1.37 -6.94 -2.43
CA TRP A 126 0.64 -6.82 -3.69
C TRP A 126 1.28 -5.83 -4.67
N ALA A 127 2.04 -4.85 -4.21
CA ALA A 127 2.57 -3.75 -5.01
C ALA A 127 3.23 -4.17 -6.34
N PRO A 128 4.03 -5.25 -6.41
CA PRO A 128 4.62 -5.72 -7.67
C PRO A 128 3.60 -6.20 -8.72
N LEU A 129 2.36 -6.48 -8.31
CA LEU A 129 1.28 -6.93 -9.20
C LEU A 129 0.42 -5.77 -9.72
N ASN A 130 0.50 -4.58 -9.13
CA ASN A 130 -0.24 -3.41 -9.59
C ASN A 130 -0.06 -3.09 -11.08
N PRO A 131 1.13 -3.19 -11.70
CA PRO A 131 1.28 -2.97 -13.13
C PRO A 131 0.45 -3.95 -13.98
N LEU A 132 0.34 -5.21 -13.58
CA LEU A 132 -0.49 -6.21 -14.26
C LEU A 132 -1.98 -5.86 -14.11
N PHE A 133 -2.39 -5.56 -12.89
CA PHE A 133 -3.77 -5.19 -12.57
C PHE A 133 -4.21 -3.96 -13.36
N ARG A 134 -3.41 -2.90 -13.41
CA ARG A 134 -3.70 -1.68 -14.18
C ARG A 134 -3.67 -1.89 -15.70
N ALA A 135 -2.89 -2.85 -16.18
CA ALA A 135 -2.88 -3.23 -17.59
C ALA A 135 -4.06 -4.12 -18.00
N GLY A 136 -4.98 -4.44 -17.09
CA GLY A 136 -6.11 -5.33 -17.33
C GLY A 136 -5.73 -6.81 -17.46
N LYS A 137 -4.51 -7.18 -17.05
CA LYS A 137 -4.02 -8.58 -17.07
C LYS A 137 -4.44 -9.31 -15.80
N TYR A 138 -5.74 -9.36 -15.58
CA TYR A 138 -6.32 -9.85 -14.33
C TYR A 138 -6.04 -11.32 -14.06
N ASP A 139 -6.05 -12.18 -15.10
CA ASP A 139 -5.71 -13.58 -14.95
C ASP A 139 -4.29 -13.79 -14.43
N GLU A 140 -3.30 -13.08 -15.02
CA GLU A 140 -1.90 -13.16 -14.57
C GLU A 140 -1.73 -12.58 -13.17
N ALA A 141 -2.42 -11.47 -12.86
CA ALA A 141 -2.41 -10.87 -11.53
C ALA A 141 -3.02 -11.81 -10.47
N ALA A 142 -4.12 -12.50 -10.79
CA ALA A 142 -4.77 -13.46 -9.92
C ALA A 142 -3.87 -14.67 -9.65
N ASP A 143 -3.26 -15.27 -10.70
CA ASP A 143 -2.39 -16.44 -10.54
C ASP A 143 -1.18 -16.12 -9.64
N ARG A 144 -0.49 -15.02 -9.91
CA ARG A 144 0.65 -14.59 -9.09
C ARG A 144 0.23 -14.13 -7.69
N GLY A 145 -0.96 -13.55 -7.58
CA GLY A 145 -1.55 -13.17 -6.29
C GLY A 145 -1.83 -14.39 -5.41
N ARG A 146 -2.29 -15.51 -5.98
CA ARG A 146 -2.47 -16.76 -5.25
C ARG A 146 -1.17 -17.32 -4.69
N GLU A 147 -0.06 -17.25 -5.46
CA GLU A 147 1.26 -17.63 -4.96
C GLU A 147 1.66 -16.79 -3.73
N LEU A 148 1.34 -15.48 -3.73
CA LEU A 148 1.57 -14.60 -2.58
C LEU A 148 0.69 -14.97 -1.38
N VAL A 149 -0.60 -15.29 -1.61
CA VAL A 149 -1.53 -15.73 -0.56
C VAL A 149 -1.08 -17.06 0.06
N ASP A 150 -0.62 -18.01 -0.75
CA ASP A 150 -0.11 -19.30 -0.26
C ASP A 150 1.11 -19.12 0.66
N ALA A 151 1.97 -18.15 0.34
CA ALA A 151 3.13 -17.80 1.16
C ALA A 151 2.76 -16.94 2.40
N ASN A 152 1.60 -16.25 2.37
CA ASN A 152 1.18 -15.26 3.39
C ASN A 152 -0.32 -15.39 3.68
N PRO A 153 -0.80 -16.52 4.21
CA PRO A 153 -2.25 -16.83 4.29
C PRO A 153 -3.04 -15.97 5.28
N GLU A 154 -2.37 -15.29 6.20
CA GLU A 154 -2.98 -14.49 7.28
C GLU A 154 -3.15 -13.00 6.92
N TYR A 155 -2.86 -12.60 5.67
CA TYR A 155 -2.96 -11.19 5.25
C TYR A 155 -4.31 -10.90 4.59
N PRO A 156 -5.31 -10.31 5.32
CA PRO A 156 -6.64 -10.09 4.78
C PRO A 156 -6.66 -9.14 3.58
N GLY A 157 -5.80 -8.12 3.54
CA GLY A 157 -5.70 -7.20 2.41
C GLY A 157 -5.16 -7.87 1.14
N LEU A 158 -4.27 -8.85 1.27
CA LEU A 158 -3.76 -9.62 0.14
C LEU A 158 -4.85 -10.52 -0.45
N LEU A 159 -5.59 -11.24 0.42
CA LEU A 159 -6.76 -12.03 0.03
C LEU A 159 -7.81 -11.18 -0.68
N TYR A 160 -8.05 -9.96 -0.20
CA TYR A 160 -8.96 -9.01 -0.83
C TYR A 160 -8.52 -8.65 -2.25
N ASN A 161 -7.25 -8.29 -2.43
CA ASN A 161 -6.72 -7.91 -3.75
C ASN A 161 -6.73 -9.08 -4.74
N VAL A 162 -6.47 -10.31 -4.29
CA VAL A 162 -6.62 -11.52 -5.12
C VAL A 162 -8.08 -11.70 -5.54
N ALA A 163 -9.02 -11.54 -4.60
CA ALA A 163 -10.45 -11.61 -4.91
C ALA A 163 -10.89 -10.58 -5.95
N CYS A 164 -10.37 -9.33 -5.88
CA CYS A 164 -10.60 -8.31 -6.91
C CYS A 164 -10.09 -8.77 -8.29
N ALA A 165 -8.85 -9.25 -8.36
CA ALA A 165 -8.26 -9.73 -9.60
C ALA A 165 -9.05 -10.91 -10.20
N GLU A 166 -9.46 -11.86 -9.38
CA GLU A 166 -10.26 -13.02 -9.79
C GLU A 166 -11.66 -12.61 -10.27
N SER A 167 -12.32 -11.68 -9.59
CA SER A 167 -13.61 -11.14 -10.02
C SER A 167 -13.51 -10.51 -11.40
N LEU A 168 -12.50 -9.68 -11.62
CA LEU A 168 -12.25 -9.01 -12.91
C LEU A 168 -11.81 -10.01 -14.00
N ALA A 169 -11.14 -11.10 -13.63
CA ALA A 169 -10.80 -12.21 -14.52
C ALA A 169 -12.00 -13.15 -14.81
N GLY A 170 -13.17 -12.93 -14.18
CA GLY A 170 -14.35 -13.78 -14.34
C GLY A 170 -14.32 -15.10 -13.55
N ARG A 171 -13.37 -15.27 -12.63
CA ARG A 171 -13.21 -16.45 -11.75
C ARG A 171 -14.09 -16.29 -10.50
N LYS A 172 -15.40 -16.31 -10.71
CA LYS A 172 -16.41 -15.93 -9.71
C LYS A 172 -16.32 -16.69 -8.39
N ASP A 173 -16.23 -18.01 -8.45
CA ASP A 173 -16.24 -18.87 -7.27
C ASP A 173 -14.95 -18.66 -6.44
N ASP A 174 -13.81 -18.53 -7.11
CA ASP A 174 -12.53 -18.25 -6.46
C ASP A 174 -12.53 -16.87 -5.78
N ALA A 175 -13.05 -15.84 -6.47
CA ALA A 175 -13.18 -14.49 -5.93
C ALA A 175 -14.04 -14.46 -4.66
N ILE A 176 -15.18 -15.17 -4.65
CA ILE A 176 -16.05 -15.28 -3.49
C ILE A 176 -15.33 -15.99 -2.33
N GLU A 177 -14.57 -17.05 -2.62
CA GLU A 177 -13.82 -17.80 -1.61
C GLU A 177 -12.71 -16.96 -0.97
N HIS A 178 -11.89 -16.26 -1.78
CA HIS A 178 -10.85 -15.39 -1.25
C HIS A 178 -11.41 -14.18 -0.49
N LEU A 179 -12.51 -13.59 -1.00
CA LEU A 179 -13.21 -12.52 -0.28
C LEU A 179 -13.73 -13.02 1.07
N ARG A 180 -14.34 -14.20 1.14
CA ARG A 180 -14.82 -14.79 2.40
C ARG A 180 -13.69 -14.90 3.42
N ARG A 181 -12.54 -15.47 3.04
CA ARG A 181 -11.38 -15.58 3.91
C ARG A 181 -10.85 -14.21 4.37
N SER A 182 -10.84 -13.24 3.46
CA SER A 182 -10.47 -11.86 3.81
C SER A 182 -11.38 -11.28 4.89
N LEU A 183 -12.70 -11.46 4.75
CA LEU A 183 -13.69 -10.94 5.69
C LEU A 183 -13.70 -11.69 7.03
N GLU A 184 -13.35 -12.98 7.05
CA GLU A 184 -13.16 -13.76 8.27
C GLU A 184 -11.99 -13.23 9.09
N LEU A 185 -10.87 -12.90 8.44
CA LEU A 185 -9.69 -12.33 9.08
C LEU A 185 -9.89 -10.86 9.47
N SER A 186 -10.60 -10.08 8.64
CA SER A 186 -10.84 -8.66 8.89
C SER A 186 -12.21 -8.19 8.38
N PRO A 187 -13.22 -8.15 9.27
CA PRO A 187 -14.59 -7.73 8.90
C PRO A 187 -14.71 -6.31 8.33
N ARG A 188 -13.71 -5.46 8.54
CA ARG A 188 -13.68 -4.07 8.02
C ARG A 188 -13.79 -3.99 6.51
N PHE A 189 -13.27 -4.98 5.78
CA PHE A 189 -13.35 -5.03 4.32
C PHE A 189 -14.77 -5.21 3.78
N ARG A 190 -15.75 -5.57 4.61
CA ARG A 190 -17.13 -5.79 4.18
C ARG A 190 -17.76 -4.54 3.56
N GLU A 191 -17.63 -3.41 4.23
CA GLU A 191 -18.20 -2.15 3.74
C GLU A 191 -17.45 -1.63 2.50
N MET A 192 -16.18 -1.96 2.36
CA MET A 192 -15.39 -1.67 1.18
C MET A 192 -15.88 -2.52 0.00
N ALA A 193 -16.02 -3.83 0.17
CA ALA A 193 -16.47 -4.75 -0.87
C ALA A 193 -17.87 -4.40 -1.43
N LYS A 194 -18.77 -3.86 -0.60
CA LYS A 194 -20.10 -3.40 -1.05
C LYS A 194 -20.02 -2.32 -2.13
N LYS A 195 -18.99 -1.49 -2.09
CA LYS A 195 -18.82 -0.28 -2.92
C LYS A 195 -17.78 -0.45 -4.01
N ASP A 196 -16.97 -1.50 -3.94
CA ASP A 196 -15.87 -1.74 -4.84
C ASP A 196 -16.36 -2.24 -6.19
N SER A 197 -16.04 -1.51 -7.26
CA SER A 197 -16.43 -1.84 -8.63
C SER A 197 -15.76 -3.11 -9.15
N ASP A 198 -14.66 -3.54 -8.56
CA ASP A 198 -13.96 -4.75 -8.97
C ASP A 198 -14.83 -6.00 -8.76
N PHE A 199 -15.84 -5.91 -7.89
CA PHE A 199 -16.81 -6.97 -7.63
C PHE A 199 -18.11 -6.86 -8.44
N ASP A 200 -18.24 -5.93 -9.37
CA ASP A 200 -19.47 -5.75 -10.13
C ASP A 200 -19.89 -7.01 -10.89
N SER A 201 -18.93 -7.79 -11.39
CA SER A 201 -19.19 -9.05 -12.12
C SER A 201 -19.79 -10.16 -11.24
N ILE A 202 -19.62 -10.09 -9.93
CA ILE A 202 -20.09 -11.09 -8.95
C ILE A 202 -21.11 -10.53 -7.97
N ARG A 203 -21.47 -9.24 -8.08
CA ARG A 203 -22.34 -8.54 -7.15
C ARG A 203 -23.72 -9.22 -7.00
N ASP A 204 -24.20 -9.83 -8.07
CA ASP A 204 -25.49 -10.53 -8.06
C ASP A 204 -25.42 -12.01 -7.65
N GLU A 205 -24.21 -12.56 -7.50
CA GLU A 205 -24.03 -13.92 -7.05
C GLU A 205 -24.51 -14.09 -5.61
N ARG A 206 -25.14 -15.23 -5.33
CA ARG A 206 -25.68 -15.52 -4.00
C ARG A 206 -24.58 -15.51 -2.94
N GLY A 207 -23.42 -16.10 -3.24
CA GLY A 207 -22.29 -16.16 -2.31
C GLY A 207 -21.78 -14.77 -1.92
N PHE A 208 -21.68 -13.85 -2.88
CA PHE A 208 -21.28 -12.47 -2.60
C PHE A 208 -22.30 -11.75 -1.71
N LYS A 209 -23.62 -11.85 -2.04
CA LYS A 209 -24.69 -11.25 -1.24
C LYS A 209 -24.70 -11.75 0.21
N GLU A 210 -24.46 -13.02 0.43
CA GLU A 210 -24.37 -13.62 1.77
C GLU A 210 -23.16 -13.09 2.57
N LEU A 211 -22.04 -12.80 1.89
CA LEU A 211 -20.82 -12.29 2.54
C LEU A 211 -20.93 -10.82 2.96
N VAL A 212 -21.54 -9.98 2.12
CA VAL A 212 -21.57 -8.54 2.36
C VAL A 212 -22.88 -8.08 3.03
N GLY A 213 -23.94 -8.87 2.98
CA GLY A 213 -25.22 -8.88 3.69
C GLY A 213 -25.92 -7.59 3.98
#